data_4f1896be6294057d94cf6bc59e4a6787
#
_entry.id   4f1896be6294057d94cf6bc59e4a6787
#
_cell.length_a   1.000
_cell.length_b   1.000
_cell.length_c   1.000
_cell.angle_alpha   90.00
_cell.angle_beta   90.00
_cell.angle_gamma   90.00
#
_symmetry.space_group_name_H-M   'P 1'
#
loop_
_entity.id
_entity.type
_entity.pdbx_description
1 polymer ?
#
loop_
_entity_poly.entity_id
_entity_poly.type
_entity_poly.pdbx_seq_one_letter_code
_entity_poly.pdbx_strand_id
1 'polypeptide(L)'
;MKINYLSIFAALSLMPALFACGGGNAPHDGHDNDHDHEMHQHEGEHEHAAGEIEFSHEQAERFGVKTTKVAKTDFNEVLSVSGRIDPAQGDQVTVIARSSGVIRLGRNVVVGSFVNQGGSLGHISAQNIGGGDQNENARITYETARRELERITPLYHDKIVTQKEYNAAKEAFEKAAIAYNSHSPAGSIAASPIAGTITSLLVADGDYVETGAPIAVVSKNTRLILRADLPERYASALPKFTTATFKPTYSDTAFDLREMGGRRVSAATAATATPGYIPIAFEFTNDGKVVPGSYAQVFLIGSVKHDCIVAPIEAITEEQGNFFVYVRLDEDCYMKNPVTLGMNDGKQVEVLSGIKEGDDLVTTGAIMIKMASNAGAVPGHDHNH
;
A
#
# COMPACT_ATOMS: atom_id res chain seq x y z
N MET A 1 0.20 -2.40 -39.82
CA MET A 1 -0.66 -3.59 -39.90
C MET A 1 -1.97 -3.21 -39.22
N LYS A 2 -3.01 -2.94 -40.06
CA LYS A 2 -4.32 -2.46 -39.59
C LYS A 2 -5.20 -3.69 -39.36
N ILE A 3 -5.81 -3.80 -38.20
CA ILE A 3 -6.83 -4.82 -37.91
C ILE A 3 -8.13 -4.07 -37.60
N ASN A 4 -9.08 -4.20 -38.54
CA ASN A 4 -10.46 -3.72 -38.42
C ASN A 4 -11.27 -4.70 -37.56
N TYR A 5 -12.00 -4.21 -36.57
CA TYR A 5 -13.07 -4.96 -35.92
C TYR A 5 -14.42 -4.50 -36.48
N LEU A 6 -15.10 -5.46 -37.08
CA LEU A 6 -16.41 -5.38 -37.70
C LEU A 6 -17.50 -5.53 -36.64
N SER A 7 -18.45 -4.62 -36.66
CA SER A 7 -19.66 -4.59 -35.81
C SER A 7 -20.64 -5.69 -36.23
N ILE A 8 -21.22 -6.40 -35.29
CA ILE A 8 -22.39 -7.23 -35.50
C ILE A 8 -23.50 -6.72 -34.59
N PHE A 9 -24.47 -6.04 -35.22
CA PHE A 9 -25.81 -5.75 -34.68
C PHE A 9 -26.68 -6.97 -34.90
N ALA A 10 -27.28 -7.50 -33.83
CA ALA A 10 -28.41 -8.41 -33.95
C ALA A 10 -29.61 -7.79 -33.24
N ALA A 11 -30.54 -7.35 -34.03
CA ALA A 11 -31.88 -6.94 -33.62
C ALA A 11 -32.74 -8.18 -33.39
N LEU A 12 -33.51 -8.21 -32.29
CA LEU A 12 -34.60 -9.15 -32.13
C LEU A 12 -35.85 -8.41 -31.63
N SER A 13 -36.88 -8.60 -32.39
CA SER A 13 -38.17 -7.92 -32.49
C SER A 13 -39.14 -8.22 -31.34
N LEU A 14 -39.97 -7.21 -31.10
CA LEU A 14 -41.28 -7.16 -30.42
C LEU A 14 -42.25 -8.28 -30.78
N MET A 15 -43.03 -8.75 -29.82
CA MET A 15 -44.45 -9.09 -30.02
C MET A 15 -45.25 -8.94 -28.72
N PRO A 16 -46.40 -8.25 -28.73
CA PRO A 16 -47.34 -8.15 -27.61
C PRO A 16 -48.43 -9.21 -27.71
N ALA A 17 -48.90 -9.75 -26.59
CA ALA A 17 -50.15 -10.54 -26.54
C ALA A 17 -51.11 -9.88 -25.55
N LEU A 18 -52.15 -9.30 -26.09
CA LEU A 18 -53.39 -8.92 -25.44
C LEU A 18 -54.26 -10.17 -25.19
N PHE A 19 -54.80 -10.32 -23.99
CA PHE A 19 -56.05 -11.06 -23.79
C PHE A 19 -56.91 -10.30 -22.79
N ALA A 20 -58.10 -9.94 -23.27
CA ALA A 20 -59.22 -9.37 -22.53
C ALA A 20 -60.34 -10.42 -22.36
N CYS A 21 -61.31 -10.07 -21.51
CA CYS A 21 -62.62 -10.66 -21.26
C CYS A 21 -62.65 -11.68 -20.12
N GLY A 22 -63.61 -11.63 -19.25
CA GLY A 22 -64.89 -10.96 -19.08
C GLY A 22 -65.63 -11.52 -17.87
N GLY A 23 -66.40 -10.75 -17.24
CA GLY A 23 -67.54 -10.62 -16.50
C GLY A 23 -68.30 -11.85 -15.93
N GLY A 24 -68.94 -11.66 -14.77
CA GLY A 24 -69.96 -12.54 -14.22
C GLY A 24 -70.31 -12.15 -12.77
N ASN A 25 -71.37 -11.36 -12.67
CA ASN A 25 -72.11 -11.07 -11.43
C ASN A 25 -72.99 -12.26 -11.06
N ALA A 26 -73.12 -12.56 -9.76
CA ALA A 26 -74.38 -12.85 -9.09
C ALA A 26 -74.17 -13.18 -7.58
N PRO A 27 -75.13 -12.85 -6.74
CA PRO A 27 -75.02 -12.75 -5.30
C PRO A 27 -75.54 -14.03 -4.60
N HIS A 28 -75.06 -14.26 -3.36
CA HIS A 28 -75.76 -15.14 -2.42
C HIS A 28 -75.61 -14.71 -0.98
N ASP A 29 -76.78 -14.73 -0.35
CA ASP A 29 -77.22 -14.37 0.97
C ASP A 29 -76.44 -14.91 2.15
N GLY A 30 -76.47 -14.13 3.19
CA GLY A 30 -76.58 -14.24 4.60
C GLY A 30 -76.29 -15.52 5.36
N HIS A 31 -75.42 -15.40 6.35
CA HIS A 31 -75.63 -16.09 7.66
C HIS A 31 -74.96 -15.27 8.75
N ASP A 32 -75.84 -14.76 9.66
CA ASP A 32 -75.49 -14.27 10.98
C ASP A 32 -74.85 -15.40 11.82
N ASN A 33 -73.73 -15.09 12.43
CA ASN A 33 -73.31 -15.73 13.68
C ASN A 33 -72.59 -14.73 14.53
N ASP A 34 -73.30 -14.26 15.56
CA ASP A 34 -72.76 -13.60 16.73
C ASP A 34 -71.71 -14.47 17.41
N HIS A 35 -70.50 -14.01 17.52
CA HIS A 35 -69.54 -14.39 18.55
C HIS A 35 -68.90 -13.13 19.13
N ASP A 36 -69.34 -12.80 20.35
CA ASP A 36 -68.64 -11.95 21.30
C ASP A 36 -67.23 -12.43 21.43
N HIS A 37 -66.28 -11.60 21.00
CA HIS A 37 -64.88 -11.69 21.43
C HIS A 37 -64.49 -10.39 22.11
N GLU A 38 -64.17 -10.57 23.40
CA GLU A 38 -63.62 -9.59 24.31
C GLU A 38 -62.51 -8.79 23.68
N MET A 39 -62.64 -7.46 23.76
CA MET A 39 -61.59 -6.51 23.48
C MET A 39 -60.43 -6.69 24.44
N HIS A 40 -59.42 -7.40 24.03
CA HIS A 40 -58.09 -7.15 24.59
C HIS A 40 -57.54 -5.86 24.02
N GLN A 41 -57.56 -4.82 24.84
CA GLN A 41 -56.81 -3.60 24.61
C GLN A 41 -55.32 -3.97 24.56
N HIS A 42 -54.73 -4.02 23.36
CA HIS A 42 -53.30 -3.87 23.20
C HIS A 42 -53.00 -2.37 23.29
N GLU A 43 -52.52 -1.97 24.44
CA GLU A 43 -51.86 -0.64 24.61
C GLU A 43 -50.59 -0.66 23.77
N GLY A 44 -50.44 0.38 22.93
CA GLY A 44 -49.16 0.85 22.40
C GLY A 44 -48.82 0.43 20.99
N GLU A 45 -49.66 0.72 19.98
CA GLU A 45 -49.12 0.96 18.63
C GLU A 45 -48.47 2.34 18.64
N HIS A 46 -47.17 2.36 18.87
CA HIS A 46 -46.36 3.53 18.48
C HIS A 46 -46.37 3.57 16.94
N GLU A 47 -47.11 4.51 16.37
CA GLU A 47 -46.95 4.87 14.94
C GLU A 47 -45.50 5.29 14.71
N HIS A 48 -44.68 4.34 14.23
CA HIS A 48 -43.32 4.63 13.85
C HIS A 48 -43.34 5.57 12.60
N ALA A 49 -42.68 6.71 12.71
CA ALA A 49 -42.53 7.61 11.59
C ALA A 49 -41.74 6.92 10.46
N ALA A 50 -42.09 7.21 9.22
CA ALA A 50 -41.42 6.60 8.05
C ALA A 50 -39.91 6.85 8.11
N GLY A 51 -39.10 5.77 8.30
CA GLY A 51 -37.65 5.84 8.40
C GLY A 51 -37.09 5.46 9.77
N GLU A 52 -37.94 5.20 10.77
CA GLU A 52 -37.50 4.66 12.08
C GLU A 52 -37.15 3.18 11.97
N ILE A 53 -36.12 2.78 12.66
CA ILE A 53 -35.57 1.42 12.68
C ILE A 53 -35.52 0.96 14.12
N GLU A 54 -36.29 -0.10 14.44
CA GLU A 54 -36.19 -0.77 15.74
C GLU A 54 -34.90 -1.59 15.80
N PHE A 55 -34.07 -1.30 16.78
CA PHE A 55 -32.86 -2.04 17.08
C PHE A 55 -32.57 -1.93 18.58
N SER A 56 -32.90 -3.00 19.31
CA SER A 56 -32.90 -2.97 20.76
C SER A 56 -31.53 -2.65 21.35
N HIS A 57 -31.53 -2.09 22.55
CA HIS A 57 -30.32 -1.79 23.32
C HIS A 57 -29.44 -3.05 23.48
N GLU A 58 -30.05 -4.20 23.76
CA GLU A 58 -29.34 -5.49 23.87
C GLU A 58 -28.64 -5.87 22.54
N GLN A 59 -29.30 -5.67 21.42
CA GLN A 59 -28.72 -5.87 20.09
C GLN A 59 -27.57 -4.88 19.85
N ALA A 60 -27.76 -3.62 20.22
CA ALA A 60 -26.74 -2.58 20.06
C ALA A 60 -25.46 -2.91 20.86
N GLU A 61 -25.59 -3.34 22.09
CA GLU A 61 -24.46 -3.81 22.90
C GLU A 61 -23.79 -5.04 22.30
N ARG A 62 -24.57 -6.05 21.92
CA ARG A 62 -24.09 -7.30 21.35
C ARG A 62 -23.29 -7.10 20.06
N PHE A 63 -23.70 -6.17 19.22
CA PHE A 63 -23.04 -5.85 17.95
C PHE A 63 -22.02 -4.71 18.07
N GLY A 64 -21.80 -4.18 19.26
CA GLY A 64 -20.80 -3.14 19.50
C GLY A 64 -21.15 -1.81 18.85
N VAL A 65 -22.44 -1.50 18.72
CA VAL A 65 -22.90 -0.19 18.22
C VAL A 65 -22.51 0.89 19.20
N LYS A 66 -21.85 1.94 18.71
CA LYS A 66 -21.46 3.10 19.52
C LYS A 66 -22.02 4.36 18.91
N THR A 67 -22.46 5.27 19.76
CA THR A 67 -22.95 6.58 19.37
C THR A 67 -22.07 7.67 19.95
N THR A 68 -22.07 8.83 19.31
CA THR A 68 -21.38 10.03 19.79
C THR A 68 -22.22 11.24 19.42
N LYS A 69 -22.35 12.20 20.35
CA LYS A 69 -23.05 13.45 20.06
C LYS A 69 -22.29 14.26 19.04
N VAL A 70 -23.02 14.67 18.01
CA VAL A 70 -22.49 15.53 16.95
C VAL A 70 -22.18 16.90 17.54
N ALA A 71 -20.96 17.35 17.33
CA ALA A 71 -20.51 18.70 17.67
C ALA A 71 -19.81 19.32 16.46
N LYS A 72 -19.87 20.64 16.39
CA LYS A 72 -19.04 21.36 15.44
C LYS A 72 -17.59 21.31 15.88
N THR A 73 -16.72 21.03 14.92
CA THR A 73 -15.28 20.91 15.15
C THR A 73 -14.49 21.52 13.99
N ASP A 74 -13.22 21.71 14.21
CA ASP A 74 -12.30 22.10 13.15
C ASP A 74 -12.02 20.91 12.23
N PHE A 75 -12.09 21.14 10.93
CA PHE A 75 -11.73 20.18 9.91
C PHE A 75 -10.78 20.83 8.90
N ASN A 76 -9.98 20.05 8.21
CA ASN A 76 -9.04 20.62 7.25
C ASN A 76 -9.58 20.58 5.83
N GLU A 77 -9.19 21.55 5.00
CA GLU A 77 -9.30 21.41 3.55
C GLU A 77 -8.49 20.21 3.12
N VAL A 78 -9.08 19.33 2.34
CA VAL A 78 -8.44 18.10 1.88
C VAL A 78 -8.46 18.03 0.37
N LEU A 79 -7.31 17.69 -0.21
CA LEU A 79 -7.20 17.39 -1.63
C LEU A 79 -6.79 15.94 -1.81
N SER A 80 -7.68 15.13 -2.40
CA SER A 80 -7.39 13.73 -2.73
C SER A 80 -6.59 13.66 -4.02
N VAL A 81 -5.46 12.96 -3.97
CA VAL A 81 -4.54 12.73 -5.09
C VAL A 81 -4.02 11.30 -5.06
N SER A 82 -3.43 10.85 -6.16
CA SER A 82 -2.70 9.60 -6.20
C SER A 82 -1.29 9.77 -5.64
N GLY A 83 -0.73 8.70 -5.12
CA GLY A 83 0.64 8.69 -4.65
C GLY A 83 1.27 7.31 -4.67
N ARG A 84 2.58 7.29 -4.44
CA ARG A 84 3.38 6.08 -4.36
C ARG A 84 4.25 6.10 -3.11
N ILE A 85 4.46 4.94 -2.54
CA ILE A 85 5.26 4.74 -1.33
C ILE A 85 6.57 4.08 -1.74
N ASP A 86 7.67 4.80 -1.62
CA ASP A 86 9.00 4.31 -1.98
C ASP A 86 9.88 4.20 -0.72
N PRO A 87 10.93 3.35 -0.72
CA PRO A 87 11.96 3.37 0.32
C PRO A 87 12.65 4.75 0.39
N ALA A 88 13.00 5.19 1.60
CA ALA A 88 13.75 6.43 1.78
C ALA A 88 15.15 6.33 1.16
N GLN A 89 15.68 7.46 0.70
CA GLN A 89 17.01 7.51 0.13
C GLN A 89 18.05 7.06 1.17
N GLY A 90 18.94 6.12 0.79
CA GLY A 90 19.92 5.49 1.67
C GLY A 90 19.41 4.26 2.44
N ASP A 91 18.11 4.01 2.43
CA ASP A 91 17.53 2.77 2.98
C ASP A 91 17.41 1.65 1.95
N GLN A 92 17.72 1.94 0.69
CA GLN A 92 17.80 0.97 -0.39
C GLN A 92 19.19 0.99 -1.02
N VAL A 93 19.80 -0.19 -1.19
CA VAL A 93 21.13 -0.35 -1.78
C VAL A 93 21.13 -1.46 -2.78
N THR A 94 21.75 -1.23 -3.94
CA THR A 94 22.03 -2.27 -4.92
C THR A 94 23.35 -2.94 -4.55
N VAL A 95 23.29 -4.26 -4.34
CA VAL A 95 24.48 -5.10 -4.18
C VAL A 95 25.05 -5.36 -5.55
N ILE A 96 26.34 -5.05 -5.73
CA ILE A 96 27.05 -5.19 -7.00
C ILE A 96 28.14 -6.28 -6.91
N ALA A 97 28.47 -6.87 -8.04
CA ALA A 97 29.57 -7.82 -8.18
C ALA A 97 30.91 -7.09 -7.96
N ARG A 98 31.78 -7.62 -7.09
CA ARG A 98 33.12 -7.08 -6.83
C ARG A 98 34.19 -7.65 -7.75
N SER A 99 33.88 -8.77 -8.42
CA SER A 99 34.74 -9.42 -9.42
C SER A 99 33.88 -10.04 -10.50
N SER A 100 34.47 -10.28 -11.68
CA SER A 100 33.82 -11.01 -12.75
C SER A 100 33.86 -12.52 -12.47
N GLY A 101 32.84 -13.25 -12.89
CA GLY A 101 32.76 -14.70 -12.71
C GLY A 101 31.32 -15.23 -12.74
N VAL A 102 31.19 -16.54 -12.50
CA VAL A 102 29.90 -17.18 -12.34
C VAL A 102 29.43 -17.01 -10.90
N ILE A 103 28.22 -16.48 -10.71
CA ILE A 103 27.62 -16.32 -9.39
C ILE A 103 26.91 -17.62 -8.96
N ARG A 104 27.11 -18.01 -7.69
CA ARG A 104 26.36 -19.05 -7.01
C ARG A 104 25.61 -18.42 -5.84
N LEU A 105 24.29 -18.31 -5.96
CA LEU A 105 23.43 -17.75 -4.92
C LEU A 105 23.28 -18.69 -3.73
N GLY A 106 23.13 -18.14 -2.55
CA GLY A 106 22.79 -18.90 -1.35
C GLY A 106 21.37 -19.48 -1.43
N ARG A 107 21.18 -20.70 -0.87
CA ARG A 107 19.86 -21.40 -0.94
C ARG A 107 18.67 -20.58 -0.39
N ASN A 108 18.92 -19.69 0.56
CA ASN A 108 17.90 -18.87 1.20
C ASN A 108 17.84 -17.43 0.63
N VAL A 109 18.53 -17.18 -0.49
CA VAL A 109 18.57 -15.86 -1.12
C VAL A 109 17.44 -15.80 -2.15
N VAL A 110 16.28 -15.36 -1.69
CA VAL A 110 15.07 -15.16 -2.51
C VAL A 110 14.48 -13.79 -2.23
N VAL A 111 13.69 -13.29 -3.16
CA VAL A 111 12.95 -12.04 -2.96
C VAL A 111 12.04 -12.16 -1.73
N GLY A 112 12.08 -11.19 -0.84
CA GLY A 112 11.36 -11.20 0.45
C GLY A 112 12.19 -11.73 1.63
N SER A 113 13.35 -12.38 1.41
CA SER A 113 14.19 -12.84 2.51
C SER A 113 14.98 -11.70 3.15
N PHE A 114 15.20 -11.79 4.47
CA PHE A 114 15.99 -10.84 5.23
C PHE A 114 17.47 -11.22 5.17
N VAL A 115 18.34 -10.22 5.04
CA VAL A 115 19.80 -10.36 5.07
C VAL A 115 20.38 -9.38 6.07
N ASN A 116 21.37 -9.84 6.86
CA ASN A 116 22.13 -8.99 7.77
C ASN A 116 23.16 -8.14 7.01
N GLN A 117 23.60 -7.06 7.61
CA GLN A 117 24.75 -6.30 7.11
C GLN A 117 25.98 -7.22 7.05
N GLY A 118 26.68 -7.23 5.90
CA GLY A 118 27.79 -8.16 5.64
C GLY A 118 27.35 -9.58 5.30
N GLY A 119 26.05 -9.89 5.34
CA GLY A 119 25.53 -11.19 5.00
C GLY A 119 25.76 -11.56 3.52
N SER A 120 26.20 -12.79 3.28
CA SER A 120 26.48 -13.29 1.93
C SER A 120 25.19 -13.58 1.18
N LEU A 121 25.06 -13.03 -0.04
CA LEU A 121 24.04 -13.38 -1.01
C LEU A 121 24.51 -14.53 -1.92
N GLY A 122 25.82 -14.67 -2.11
CA GLY A 122 26.40 -15.69 -2.96
C GLY A 122 27.89 -15.54 -3.14
N HIS A 123 28.47 -16.46 -3.88
CA HIS A 123 29.89 -16.46 -4.24
C HIS A 123 30.04 -16.29 -5.75
N ILE A 124 30.99 -15.45 -6.15
CA ILE A 124 31.36 -15.25 -7.55
C ILE A 124 32.70 -15.93 -7.77
N SER A 125 32.77 -16.87 -8.68
CA SER A 125 33.98 -17.64 -9.01
C SER A 125 34.30 -17.53 -10.50
N ALA A 126 35.58 -17.29 -10.80
CA ALA A 126 36.09 -17.28 -12.15
C ALA A 126 36.68 -18.65 -12.57
N GLN A 127 36.52 -19.70 -11.75
CA GLN A 127 37.03 -21.02 -12.04
C GLN A 127 36.35 -21.62 -13.30
N ASN A 128 37.14 -22.27 -14.15
CA ASN A 128 36.68 -22.94 -15.38
C ASN A 128 36.02 -22.03 -16.44
N ILE A 129 36.34 -20.74 -16.44
CA ILE A 129 35.89 -19.80 -17.48
C ILE A 129 36.95 -19.73 -18.59
N GLY A 130 36.52 -19.77 -19.86
CA GLY A 130 37.39 -19.60 -21.02
C GLY A 130 38.07 -18.22 -21.00
N GLY A 131 39.39 -18.18 -20.83
CA GLY A 131 40.19 -16.96 -20.66
C GLY A 131 41.15 -17.05 -19.45
N GLY A 132 41.04 -18.09 -18.65
CA GLY A 132 41.85 -18.37 -17.46
C GLY A 132 41.31 -17.69 -16.19
N ASP A 133 41.52 -18.34 -15.08
CA ASP A 133 41.23 -17.80 -13.77
C ASP A 133 42.21 -16.64 -13.48
N GLN A 134 41.69 -15.40 -13.44
CA GLN A 134 42.50 -14.20 -13.13
C GLN A 134 43.22 -14.33 -11.78
N ASN A 135 42.63 -15.04 -10.82
CA ASN A 135 43.24 -15.33 -9.52
C ASN A 135 44.45 -16.27 -9.67
N GLU A 136 44.29 -17.35 -10.50
CA GLU A 136 45.35 -18.27 -10.75
C GLU A 136 46.50 -17.62 -11.54
N ASN A 137 46.19 -16.78 -12.51
CA ASN A 137 47.20 -16.01 -13.24
C ASN A 137 47.95 -15.02 -12.32
N ALA A 138 47.23 -14.35 -11.42
CA ALA A 138 47.87 -13.47 -10.41
C ALA A 138 48.75 -14.28 -9.45
N ARG A 139 48.32 -15.48 -9.02
CA ARG A 139 49.09 -16.39 -8.16
C ARG A 139 50.38 -16.81 -8.85
N ILE A 140 50.31 -17.30 -10.08
CA ILE A 140 51.46 -17.72 -10.87
C ILE A 140 52.47 -16.60 -11.05
N THR A 141 51.98 -15.40 -11.37
CA THR A 141 52.81 -14.20 -11.53
C THR A 141 53.50 -13.82 -10.22
N TYR A 142 52.79 -13.84 -9.10
CA TYR A 142 53.32 -13.57 -7.77
C TYR A 142 54.39 -14.58 -7.38
N GLU A 143 54.11 -15.88 -7.53
CA GLU A 143 55.11 -16.92 -7.18
C GLU A 143 56.36 -16.89 -8.08
N THR A 144 56.20 -16.49 -9.33
CA THR A 144 57.31 -16.36 -10.28
C THR A 144 58.17 -15.13 -9.87
N ALA A 145 57.54 -13.98 -9.62
CA ALA A 145 58.27 -12.80 -9.19
C ALA A 145 58.94 -12.95 -7.80
N ARG A 146 58.28 -13.70 -6.89
CA ARG A 146 58.88 -14.06 -5.58
C ARG A 146 60.13 -14.89 -5.74
N ARG A 147 60.10 -15.95 -6.51
CA ARG A 147 61.24 -16.83 -6.79
C ARG A 147 62.42 -16.06 -7.42
N GLU A 148 62.11 -15.13 -8.33
CA GLU A 148 63.13 -14.34 -8.98
C GLU A 148 63.78 -13.37 -7.99
N LEU A 149 63.02 -12.71 -7.10
CA LEU A 149 63.57 -11.85 -6.05
C LEU A 149 64.41 -12.66 -5.06
N GLU A 150 63.95 -13.84 -4.64
CA GLU A 150 64.69 -14.76 -3.78
C GLU A 150 66.01 -15.20 -4.41
N ARG A 151 66.06 -15.41 -5.73
CA ARG A 151 67.25 -15.79 -6.49
C ARG A 151 68.23 -14.60 -6.58
N ILE A 152 67.73 -13.38 -6.86
CA ILE A 152 68.57 -12.20 -7.08
C ILE A 152 69.13 -11.62 -5.77
N THR A 153 68.43 -11.74 -4.67
CA THR A 153 68.80 -11.15 -3.39
C THR A 153 70.20 -11.57 -2.91
N PRO A 154 70.60 -12.87 -2.82
CA PRO A 154 71.95 -13.25 -2.47
C PRO A 154 73.00 -12.77 -3.47
N LEU A 155 72.69 -12.84 -4.78
CA LEU A 155 73.60 -12.39 -5.83
C LEU A 155 73.89 -10.87 -5.75
N TYR A 156 72.92 -10.09 -5.29
CA TYR A 156 73.12 -8.68 -5.04
C TYR A 156 74.03 -8.46 -3.81
N HIS A 157 73.86 -9.18 -2.73
CA HIS A 157 74.75 -9.13 -1.57
C HIS A 157 76.19 -9.49 -1.92
N ASP A 158 76.35 -10.49 -2.81
CA ASP A 158 77.66 -10.90 -3.29
C ASP A 158 78.24 -10.02 -4.41
N LYS A 159 77.51 -8.91 -4.74
CA LYS A 159 77.87 -7.94 -5.77
C LYS A 159 78.01 -8.54 -7.19
N ILE A 160 77.33 -9.65 -7.47
CA ILE A 160 77.31 -10.30 -8.76
C ILE A 160 76.31 -9.63 -9.74
N VAL A 161 75.20 -9.10 -9.21
CA VAL A 161 74.17 -8.35 -9.98
C VAL A 161 74.16 -6.87 -9.55
N THR A 162 73.68 -6.03 -10.44
CA THR A 162 73.63 -4.59 -10.22
C THR A 162 72.42 -4.20 -9.33
N GLN A 163 72.50 -3.05 -8.66
CA GLN A 163 71.39 -2.51 -7.89
C GLN A 163 70.15 -2.29 -8.77
N LYS A 164 70.32 -1.96 -10.04
CA LYS A 164 69.25 -1.79 -11.00
C LYS A 164 68.47 -3.11 -11.20
N GLU A 165 69.15 -4.24 -11.36
CA GLU A 165 68.54 -5.54 -11.52
C GLU A 165 67.81 -5.99 -10.26
N TYR A 166 68.41 -5.78 -9.07
CA TYR A 166 67.77 -6.06 -7.80
C TYR A 166 66.49 -5.22 -7.62
N ASN A 167 66.57 -3.91 -7.89
CA ASN A 167 65.38 -3.01 -7.77
C ASN A 167 64.27 -3.40 -8.74
N ALA A 168 64.62 -3.83 -9.97
CA ALA A 168 63.66 -4.28 -10.96
C ALA A 168 62.92 -5.57 -10.51
N ALA A 169 63.63 -6.52 -9.93
CA ALA A 169 63.05 -7.75 -9.40
C ALA A 169 62.16 -7.43 -8.15
N LYS A 170 62.57 -6.53 -7.29
CA LYS A 170 61.81 -6.08 -6.15
C LYS A 170 60.52 -5.39 -6.58
N GLU A 171 60.60 -4.48 -7.55
CA GLU A 171 59.42 -3.78 -8.09
C GLU A 171 58.43 -4.77 -8.75
N ALA A 172 58.92 -5.75 -9.51
CA ALA A 172 58.10 -6.78 -10.12
C ALA A 172 57.38 -7.61 -9.05
N PHE A 173 58.05 -8.01 -7.98
CA PHE A 173 57.47 -8.70 -6.85
C PHE A 173 56.39 -7.87 -6.15
N GLU A 174 56.67 -6.58 -5.84
CA GLU A 174 55.73 -5.71 -5.16
C GLU A 174 54.46 -5.51 -6.00
N LYS A 175 54.60 -5.31 -7.33
CA LYS A 175 53.46 -5.21 -8.26
C LYS A 175 52.66 -6.50 -8.29
N ALA A 176 53.28 -7.66 -8.40
CA ALA A 176 52.64 -8.95 -8.40
C ALA A 176 51.98 -9.29 -7.05
N ALA A 177 52.58 -8.88 -5.92
CA ALA A 177 51.97 -9.01 -4.60
C ALA A 177 50.68 -8.18 -4.43
N ILE A 178 50.68 -6.95 -4.93
CA ILE A 178 49.47 -6.10 -4.93
C ILE A 178 48.36 -6.75 -5.76
N ALA A 179 48.69 -7.22 -6.99
CA ALA A 179 47.73 -7.89 -7.87
C ALA A 179 47.20 -9.16 -7.20
N TYR A 180 48.03 -10.00 -6.62
CA TYR A 180 47.59 -11.25 -5.95
C TYR A 180 46.73 -10.99 -4.72
N ASN A 181 47.09 -9.99 -3.88
CA ASN A 181 46.32 -9.64 -2.68
C ASN A 181 45.00 -8.96 -2.97
N SER A 182 44.85 -8.34 -4.16
CA SER A 182 43.57 -7.75 -4.61
C SER A 182 42.57 -8.79 -5.10
N HIS A 183 43.03 -10.03 -5.36
CA HIS A 183 42.20 -11.15 -5.81
C HIS A 183 42.10 -12.20 -4.68
N SER A 184 40.88 -12.55 -4.26
CA SER A 184 40.68 -13.61 -3.26
C SER A 184 40.68 -14.99 -3.92
N PRO A 185 41.52 -15.97 -3.46
CA PRO A 185 41.53 -17.32 -3.99
C PRO A 185 40.20 -18.05 -3.87
N ALA A 186 39.36 -17.67 -2.92
CA ALA A 186 38.05 -18.25 -2.68
C ALA A 186 36.92 -17.64 -3.55
N GLY A 187 37.26 -16.78 -4.52
CA GLY A 187 36.28 -15.96 -5.22
C GLY A 187 35.85 -14.77 -4.40
N SER A 188 34.99 -13.92 -4.93
CA SER A 188 34.43 -12.79 -4.19
C SER A 188 33.05 -13.12 -3.64
N ILE A 189 32.80 -12.65 -2.42
CA ILE A 189 31.50 -12.77 -1.77
C ILE A 189 30.65 -11.56 -2.18
N ALA A 190 29.49 -11.82 -2.75
CA ALA A 190 28.45 -10.81 -2.91
C ALA A 190 27.76 -10.62 -1.55
N ALA A 191 28.17 -9.61 -0.80
CA ALA A 191 27.66 -9.34 0.54
C ALA A 191 26.81 -8.07 0.56
N SER A 192 25.72 -8.08 1.33
CA SER A 192 24.89 -6.91 1.52
C SER A 192 25.60 -5.86 2.37
N PRO A 193 25.68 -4.59 1.94
CA PRO A 193 26.28 -3.52 2.74
C PRO A 193 25.36 -3.04 3.87
N ILE A 194 24.07 -3.41 3.84
CA ILE A 194 23.08 -3.04 4.88
C ILE A 194 22.30 -4.27 5.33
N ALA A 195 21.73 -4.23 6.52
CA ALA A 195 20.71 -5.18 6.95
C ALA A 195 19.37 -4.76 6.34
N GLY A 196 18.59 -5.72 5.81
CA GLY A 196 17.32 -5.42 5.18
C GLY A 196 16.70 -6.62 4.45
N THR A 197 15.63 -6.37 3.73
CA THR A 197 14.91 -7.36 2.92
C THR A 197 15.35 -7.26 1.46
N ILE A 198 15.56 -8.38 0.80
CA ILE A 198 15.84 -8.44 -0.64
C ILE A 198 14.55 -8.10 -1.38
N THR A 199 14.52 -6.96 -2.08
CA THR A 199 13.34 -6.51 -2.83
C THR A 199 13.34 -6.99 -4.27
N SER A 200 14.53 -7.23 -4.84
CA SER A 200 14.68 -7.85 -6.17
C SER A 200 16.00 -8.57 -6.30
N LEU A 201 15.99 -9.66 -7.06
CA LEU A 201 17.19 -10.34 -7.57
C LEU A 201 17.31 -10.00 -9.06
N LEU A 202 18.48 -9.57 -9.48
CA LEU A 202 18.77 -9.09 -10.84
C LEU A 202 19.58 -10.10 -11.63
N VAL A 203 19.97 -11.23 -10.99
CA VAL A 203 20.72 -12.33 -11.56
C VAL A 203 20.11 -13.66 -11.12
N ALA A 204 20.30 -14.69 -11.93
CA ALA A 204 19.95 -16.07 -11.59
C ALA A 204 21.19 -16.84 -11.09
N ASP A 205 20.95 -17.96 -10.38
CA ASP A 205 22.04 -18.85 -9.97
C ASP A 205 22.71 -19.47 -11.20
N GLY A 206 24.02 -19.29 -11.29
CA GLY A 206 24.81 -19.75 -12.43
C GLY A 206 25.06 -18.72 -13.53
N ASP A 207 24.52 -17.52 -13.41
CA ASP A 207 24.78 -16.43 -14.36
C ASP A 207 26.25 -15.98 -14.30
N TYR A 208 26.78 -15.56 -15.43
CA TYR A 208 28.03 -14.83 -15.50
C TYR A 208 27.80 -13.35 -15.23
N VAL A 209 28.54 -12.80 -14.27
CA VAL A 209 28.49 -11.37 -13.89
C VAL A 209 29.85 -10.71 -14.11
N GLU A 210 29.82 -9.48 -14.57
CA GLU A 210 31.01 -8.62 -14.66
C GLU A 210 31.18 -7.79 -13.41
N THR A 211 32.41 -7.32 -13.15
CA THR A 211 32.67 -6.39 -12.04
C THR A 211 31.81 -5.14 -12.17
N GLY A 212 31.07 -4.81 -11.13
CA GLY A 212 30.11 -3.71 -11.11
C GLY A 212 28.68 -4.09 -11.52
N ALA A 213 28.46 -5.31 -12.03
CA ALA A 213 27.10 -5.76 -12.38
C ALA A 213 26.19 -5.80 -11.15
N PRO A 214 24.94 -5.34 -11.26
CA PRO A 214 23.99 -5.39 -10.16
C PRO A 214 23.49 -6.82 -9.91
N ILE A 215 23.49 -7.27 -8.66
CA ILE A 215 23.10 -8.63 -8.24
C ILE A 215 21.72 -8.62 -7.60
N ALA A 216 21.52 -7.76 -6.61
CA ALA A 216 20.29 -7.70 -5.85
C ALA A 216 20.04 -6.29 -5.31
N VAL A 217 18.80 -5.99 -5.00
CA VAL A 217 18.41 -4.76 -4.29
C VAL A 217 17.97 -5.14 -2.88
N VAL A 218 18.56 -4.51 -1.87
CA VAL A 218 18.25 -4.71 -0.44
C VAL A 218 17.70 -3.41 0.13
N SER A 219 16.57 -3.49 0.85
CA SER A 219 15.92 -2.33 1.48
C SER A 219 15.69 -2.56 2.97
N LYS A 220 15.95 -1.55 3.79
CA LYS A 220 15.66 -1.58 5.23
C LYS A 220 14.17 -1.50 5.54
N ASN A 221 13.40 -0.82 4.69
CA ASN A 221 11.95 -0.58 4.82
C ASN A 221 11.52 0.10 6.14
N THR A 222 12.45 0.66 6.89
CA THR A 222 12.18 1.35 8.16
C THR A 222 11.77 2.80 7.97
N ARG A 223 12.29 3.44 6.93
CA ARG A 223 11.89 4.79 6.52
C ARG A 223 11.38 4.75 5.09
N LEU A 224 10.21 5.32 4.90
CA LEU A 224 9.55 5.37 3.60
C LEU A 224 9.28 6.82 3.20
N ILE A 225 9.13 7.02 1.91
CA ILE A 225 8.73 8.29 1.30
C ILE A 225 7.40 8.09 0.59
N LEU A 226 6.38 8.80 1.05
CA LEU A 226 5.14 8.97 0.33
C LEU A 226 5.32 10.09 -0.70
N ARG A 227 5.23 9.77 -1.98
CA ARG A 227 5.21 10.75 -3.08
C ARG A 227 3.77 10.96 -3.51
N ALA A 228 3.26 12.16 -3.34
CA ALA A 228 1.93 12.55 -3.75
C ALA A 228 2.02 13.39 -5.03
N ASP A 229 1.19 13.09 -6.01
CA ASP A 229 1.17 13.73 -7.32
C ASP A 229 0.12 14.86 -7.34
N LEU A 230 0.54 16.08 -6.94
CA LEU A 230 -0.33 17.26 -6.94
C LEU A 230 -0.56 17.75 -8.37
N PRO A 231 -1.81 17.84 -8.89
CA PRO A 231 -2.08 18.45 -10.18
C PRO A 231 -1.63 19.91 -10.22
N GLU A 232 -0.96 20.35 -11.31
CA GLU A 232 -0.39 21.69 -11.45
C GLU A 232 -1.40 22.83 -11.23
N ARG A 233 -2.67 22.62 -11.53
CA ARG A 233 -3.75 23.59 -11.25
C ARG A 233 -3.84 24.01 -9.79
N TYR A 234 -3.31 23.19 -8.87
CA TYR A 234 -3.26 23.47 -7.43
C TYR A 234 -1.89 23.94 -6.95
N ALA A 235 -0.99 24.34 -7.85
CA ALA A 235 0.36 24.80 -7.52
C ALA A 235 0.38 25.94 -6.49
N SER A 236 -0.59 26.87 -6.59
CA SER A 236 -0.73 27.97 -5.61
C SER A 236 -1.08 27.51 -4.19
N ALA A 237 -1.71 26.35 -4.05
CA ALA A 237 -2.07 25.78 -2.75
C ALA A 237 -0.93 24.92 -2.15
N LEU A 238 0.14 24.65 -2.89
CA LEU A 238 1.27 23.83 -2.46
C LEU A 238 1.83 24.19 -1.07
N PRO A 239 2.00 25.47 -0.68
CA PRO A 239 2.49 25.83 0.64
C PRO A 239 1.58 25.40 1.80
N LYS A 240 0.26 25.26 1.54
CA LYS A 240 -0.73 24.90 2.53
C LYS A 240 -0.64 23.42 2.95
N PHE A 241 -0.17 22.54 2.04
CA PHE A 241 -0.09 21.09 2.28
C PHE A 241 1.16 20.75 3.08
N THR A 242 1.04 20.69 4.40
CA THR A 242 2.15 20.41 5.31
C THR A 242 2.24 18.95 5.75
N THR A 243 1.11 18.24 5.71
CA THR A 243 0.98 16.82 6.06
C THR A 243 -0.05 16.14 5.16
N ALA A 244 -0.22 14.84 5.32
CA ALA A 244 -1.20 14.06 4.58
C ALA A 244 -1.66 12.83 5.40
N THR A 245 -2.82 12.32 5.04
CA THR A 245 -3.26 10.97 5.35
C THR A 245 -3.17 10.15 4.07
N PHE A 246 -2.91 8.87 4.15
CA PHE A 246 -2.87 8.01 2.96
C PHE A 246 -3.50 6.64 3.21
N LYS A 247 -4.14 6.10 2.18
CA LYS A 247 -4.75 4.78 2.18
C LYS A 247 -4.10 3.94 1.09
N PRO A 248 -3.27 2.93 1.43
CA PRO A 248 -2.70 2.02 0.45
C PRO A 248 -3.79 1.25 -0.29
N THR A 249 -3.58 0.94 -1.57
CA THR A 249 -4.58 0.24 -2.40
C THR A 249 -4.89 -1.19 -1.95
N TYR A 250 -4.01 -1.79 -1.14
CA TYR A 250 -4.18 -3.14 -0.59
C TYR A 250 -4.85 -3.16 0.80
N SER A 251 -5.18 -2.03 1.38
CA SER A 251 -5.70 -1.91 2.75
C SER A 251 -6.87 -0.94 2.80
N ASP A 252 -7.85 -1.25 3.66
CA ASP A 252 -8.94 -0.32 3.96
C ASP A 252 -8.59 0.68 5.06
N THR A 253 -7.45 0.49 5.72
CA THR A 253 -6.98 1.38 6.79
C THR A 253 -6.25 2.60 6.21
N ALA A 254 -6.65 3.79 6.63
CA ALA A 254 -5.95 5.03 6.35
C ALA A 254 -4.92 5.33 7.45
N PHE A 255 -3.71 5.74 7.04
CA PHE A 255 -2.58 6.08 7.91
C PHE A 255 -2.40 7.60 7.94
N ASP A 256 -2.28 8.17 9.14
CA ASP A 256 -1.94 9.59 9.32
C ASP A 256 -0.42 9.74 9.44
N LEU A 257 0.18 10.54 8.58
CA LEU A 257 1.62 10.80 8.60
C LEU A 257 2.10 11.41 9.93
N ARG A 258 1.26 12.21 10.61
CA ARG A 258 1.60 12.79 11.91
C ARG A 258 1.82 11.73 12.98
N GLU A 259 0.97 10.70 13.00
CA GLU A 259 1.08 9.56 13.93
C GLU A 259 2.33 8.71 13.65
N MET A 260 2.81 8.71 12.39
CA MET A 260 3.99 7.97 11.94
C MET A 260 5.28 8.80 11.97
N GLY A 261 5.28 9.96 12.62
CA GLY A 261 6.43 10.87 12.63
C GLY A 261 6.76 11.47 11.26
N GLY A 262 5.73 11.57 10.41
CA GLY A 262 5.88 12.02 9.03
C GLY A 262 6.19 13.52 8.93
N ARG A 263 7.03 13.86 7.98
CA ARG A 263 7.38 15.26 7.67
C ARG A 263 7.52 15.45 6.17
N ARG A 264 7.12 16.62 5.68
CA ARG A 264 7.37 17.00 4.30
C ARG A 264 8.87 17.25 4.09
N VAL A 265 9.49 16.51 3.18
CA VAL A 265 10.94 16.64 2.89
C VAL A 265 11.21 17.44 1.64
N SER A 266 10.31 17.41 0.67
CA SER A 266 10.42 18.25 -0.52
C SER A 266 9.06 18.52 -1.14
N ALA A 267 8.98 19.66 -1.84
CA ALA A 267 8.02 19.91 -2.89
C ALA A 267 8.86 20.34 -4.11
N ALA A 268 8.80 19.58 -5.19
CA ALA A 268 9.54 19.93 -6.38
C ALA A 268 9.01 21.27 -6.93
N THR A 269 9.93 22.16 -7.27
CA THR A 269 9.62 23.43 -7.95
C THR A 269 9.42 23.27 -9.46
N ALA A 270 9.62 22.04 -9.98
CA ALA A 270 9.45 21.69 -11.39
C ALA A 270 8.78 20.31 -11.52
N ALA A 271 7.89 20.18 -12.47
CA ALA A 271 7.29 18.92 -12.90
C ALA A 271 8.35 18.11 -13.66
N THR A 272 9.03 17.19 -12.96
CA THR A 272 10.20 16.51 -13.54
C THR A 272 9.97 15.08 -14.01
N ALA A 273 8.94 14.40 -13.52
CA ALA A 273 8.74 13.00 -13.84
C ALA A 273 7.42 12.69 -14.57
N THR A 274 6.35 13.41 -14.24
CA THR A 274 5.03 13.22 -14.86
C THR A 274 4.50 14.58 -15.27
N PRO A 275 4.35 14.88 -16.57
CA PRO A 275 3.81 16.16 -17.03
C PRO A 275 2.43 16.44 -16.40
N GLY A 276 2.19 17.68 -15.94
CA GLY A 276 0.94 18.09 -15.32
C GLY A 276 0.82 17.84 -13.82
N TYR A 277 1.88 17.30 -13.16
CA TYR A 277 1.89 17.05 -11.73
C TYR A 277 3.15 17.59 -11.06
N ILE A 278 2.97 18.06 -9.82
CA ILE A 278 4.03 18.51 -8.93
C ILE A 278 4.18 17.46 -7.80
N PRO A 279 5.30 16.72 -7.73
CA PRO A 279 5.48 15.74 -6.69
C PRO A 279 5.75 16.42 -5.33
N ILE A 280 4.98 16.01 -4.31
CA ILE A 280 5.21 16.35 -2.91
C ILE A 280 5.69 15.10 -2.21
N ALA A 281 6.81 15.18 -1.49
CA ALA A 281 7.38 14.05 -0.79
C ALA A 281 7.29 14.23 0.74
N PHE A 282 6.79 13.19 1.40
CA PHE A 282 6.74 13.07 2.85
C PHE A 282 7.55 11.86 3.29
N GLU A 283 8.52 12.06 4.17
CA GLU A 283 9.26 10.97 4.81
C GLU A 283 8.55 10.58 6.11
N PHE A 284 8.43 9.28 6.38
CA PHE A 284 7.82 8.76 7.59
C PHE A 284 8.46 7.45 8.05
N THR A 285 8.27 7.11 9.32
CA THR A 285 8.76 5.85 9.91
C THR A 285 7.74 4.74 9.67
N ASN A 286 8.21 3.61 9.16
CA ASN A 286 7.40 2.43 8.95
C ASN A 286 7.64 1.41 10.07
N ASP A 287 6.57 1.01 10.75
CA ASP A 287 6.55 -0.05 11.76
C ASP A 287 6.27 -1.46 11.17
N GLY A 288 6.39 -1.60 9.84
CA GLY A 288 6.16 -2.84 9.11
C GLY A 288 4.74 -3.01 8.55
N LYS A 289 3.83 -2.06 8.81
CA LYS A 289 2.45 -2.11 8.31
C LYS A 289 2.30 -1.64 6.86
N VAL A 290 3.24 -0.83 6.40
CA VAL A 290 3.20 -0.25 5.05
C VAL A 290 4.19 -0.97 4.14
N VAL A 291 3.71 -1.42 2.99
CA VAL A 291 4.51 -2.13 1.99
C VAL A 291 5.15 -1.13 1.03
N PRO A 292 6.49 -1.04 0.95
CA PRO A 292 7.17 -0.19 0.00
C PRO A 292 6.94 -0.64 -1.45
N GLY A 293 6.92 0.30 -2.38
CA GLY A 293 6.61 0.07 -3.79
C GLY A 293 5.13 0.12 -4.12
N SER A 294 4.24 0.23 -3.11
CA SER A 294 2.80 0.27 -3.30
C SER A 294 2.29 1.66 -3.71
N TYR A 295 1.11 1.66 -4.35
CA TYR A 295 0.34 2.87 -4.59
C TYR A 295 -0.61 3.16 -3.44
N ALA A 296 -0.97 4.43 -3.28
CA ALA A 296 -1.91 4.88 -2.26
C ALA A 296 -2.79 6.02 -2.78
N GLN A 297 -4.01 6.10 -2.29
CA GLN A 297 -4.77 7.32 -2.30
C GLN A 297 -4.23 8.23 -1.20
N VAL A 298 -3.89 9.46 -1.53
CA VAL A 298 -3.28 10.43 -0.62
C VAL A 298 -4.25 11.60 -0.42
N PHE A 299 -4.51 11.92 0.81
CA PHE A 299 -5.33 13.06 1.23
C PHE A 299 -4.39 14.13 1.76
N LEU A 300 -4.05 15.10 0.91
CA LEU A 300 -3.22 16.24 1.29
C LEU A 300 -4.02 17.18 2.20
N ILE A 301 -3.49 17.43 3.39
CA ILE A 301 -4.13 18.21 4.42
C ILE A 301 -3.71 19.68 4.28
N GLY A 302 -4.71 20.55 4.06
CA GLY A 302 -4.54 21.98 3.84
C GLY A 302 -4.93 22.85 5.04
N SER A 303 -5.55 23.99 4.75
CA SER A 303 -5.97 24.98 5.74
C SER A 303 -7.09 24.44 6.63
N VAL A 304 -7.15 24.94 7.85
CA VAL A 304 -8.24 24.61 8.79
C VAL A 304 -9.53 25.34 8.35
N LYS A 305 -10.63 24.60 8.37
CA LYS A 305 -12.00 25.08 8.22
C LYS A 305 -12.71 24.92 9.56
N HIS A 306 -13.26 25.98 10.09
CA HIS A 306 -13.93 25.98 11.39
C HIS A 306 -15.41 25.64 11.27
N ASP A 307 -16.01 25.25 12.38
CA ASP A 307 -17.46 24.99 12.52
C ASP A 307 -18.01 23.91 11.56
N CYS A 308 -17.22 22.87 11.27
CA CYS A 308 -17.63 21.74 10.45
C CYS A 308 -18.29 20.65 11.29
N ILE A 309 -19.29 19.98 10.73
CA ILE A 309 -19.76 18.70 11.25
C ILE A 309 -18.98 17.60 10.55
N VAL A 310 -18.34 16.73 11.30
CA VAL A 310 -17.57 15.59 10.78
C VAL A 310 -18.03 14.28 11.39
N ALA A 311 -17.97 13.23 10.58
CA ALA A 311 -18.28 11.88 10.99
C ALA A 311 -17.14 10.93 10.62
N PRO A 312 -16.87 9.86 11.40
CA PRO A 312 -16.01 8.78 10.97
C PRO A 312 -16.55 8.17 9.69
N ILE A 313 -15.66 7.74 8.79
CA ILE A 313 -16.09 7.08 7.52
C ILE A 313 -16.92 5.82 7.82
N GLU A 314 -16.63 5.11 8.90
CA GLU A 314 -17.36 3.91 9.32
C GLU A 314 -18.83 4.18 9.72
N ALA A 315 -19.18 5.45 10.04
CA ALA A 315 -20.55 5.87 10.31
C ALA A 315 -21.38 6.02 9.04
N ILE A 316 -20.73 6.14 7.88
CA ILE A 316 -21.39 6.38 6.60
C ILE A 316 -21.73 5.04 5.94
N THR A 317 -22.99 4.91 5.53
CA THR A 317 -23.43 3.79 4.70
C THR A 317 -23.86 4.29 3.34
N GLU A 318 -23.65 3.49 2.31
CA GLU A 318 -24.04 3.80 0.94
C GLU A 318 -25.13 2.85 0.46
N GLU A 319 -26.14 3.39 -0.19
CA GLU A 319 -27.19 2.63 -0.87
C GLU A 319 -27.58 3.31 -2.18
N GLN A 320 -27.42 2.60 -3.28
CA GLN A 320 -27.79 3.07 -4.63
C GLN A 320 -27.18 4.43 -4.99
N GLY A 321 -25.91 4.68 -4.53
CA GLY A 321 -25.22 5.94 -4.77
C GLY A 321 -25.60 7.09 -3.82
N ASN A 322 -26.47 6.85 -2.85
CA ASN A 322 -26.82 7.81 -1.81
C ASN A 322 -26.15 7.43 -0.49
N PHE A 323 -25.75 8.44 0.26
CA PHE A 323 -25.10 8.27 1.55
C PHE A 323 -26.08 8.49 2.70
N PHE A 324 -25.95 7.66 3.73
CA PHE A 324 -26.81 7.68 4.89
C PHE A 324 -25.99 7.54 6.17
N VAL A 325 -26.52 8.12 7.22
CA VAL A 325 -26.08 7.89 8.61
C VAL A 325 -27.26 7.46 9.46
N TYR A 326 -26.96 6.92 10.64
CA TYR A 326 -27.98 6.54 11.61
C TYR A 326 -27.84 7.40 12.85
N VAL A 327 -28.94 8.01 13.26
CA VAL A 327 -29.06 8.83 14.47
C VAL A 327 -29.92 8.08 15.46
N ARG A 328 -29.43 7.90 16.68
CA ARG A 328 -30.20 7.30 17.76
C ARG A 328 -31.22 8.29 18.27
N LEU A 329 -32.50 7.92 18.27
CA LEU A 329 -33.61 8.71 18.81
C LEU A 329 -33.81 8.41 20.31
N ASP A 330 -33.83 7.12 20.68
CA ASP A 330 -33.93 6.62 22.04
C ASP A 330 -33.14 5.32 22.22
N GLU A 331 -33.42 4.53 23.26
CA GLU A 331 -32.63 3.33 23.59
C GLU A 331 -32.76 2.22 22.53
N ASP A 332 -33.90 2.11 21.87
CA ASP A 332 -34.23 1.03 20.93
C ASP A 332 -34.56 1.50 19.52
N CYS A 333 -34.49 2.82 19.27
CA CYS A 333 -34.94 3.43 18.03
C CYS A 333 -33.86 4.25 17.36
N TYR A 334 -33.68 4.04 16.05
CA TYR A 334 -32.72 4.75 15.22
C TYR A 334 -33.40 5.33 13.97
N MET A 335 -32.93 6.48 13.53
CA MET A 335 -33.42 7.10 12.30
C MET A 335 -32.34 7.06 11.23
N LYS A 336 -32.72 6.62 10.02
CA LYS A 336 -31.86 6.65 8.82
C LYS A 336 -31.96 8.02 8.16
N ASN A 337 -30.89 8.80 8.19
CA ASN A 337 -30.82 10.13 7.62
C ASN A 337 -30.00 10.14 6.35
N PRO A 338 -30.54 10.64 5.21
CA PRO A 338 -29.73 10.90 4.03
C PRO A 338 -28.79 12.08 4.31
N VAL A 339 -27.52 11.94 3.87
CA VAL A 339 -26.50 12.96 4.09
C VAL A 339 -25.83 13.37 2.79
N THR A 340 -25.42 14.65 2.75
CA THR A 340 -24.51 15.15 1.72
C THR A 340 -23.12 15.25 2.31
N LEU A 341 -22.18 14.55 1.68
CA LEU A 341 -20.80 14.52 2.13
C LEU A 341 -19.98 15.64 1.48
N GLY A 342 -19.03 16.16 2.24
CA GLY A 342 -18.04 17.12 1.82
C GLY A 342 -16.66 16.48 1.62
N MET A 343 -15.63 17.17 2.15
CA MET A 343 -14.25 16.69 2.07
C MET A 343 -14.02 15.50 3.00
N ASN A 344 -13.09 14.63 2.60
CA ASN A 344 -12.76 13.38 3.28
C ASN A 344 -11.24 13.28 3.41
N ASP A 345 -10.73 13.00 4.61
CA ASP A 345 -9.29 12.88 4.91
C ASP A 345 -8.80 11.42 4.98
N GLY A 346 -9.67 10.46 4.64
CA GLY A 346 -9.39 9.04 4.73
C GLY A 346 -9.80 8.37 6.05
N LYS A 347 -10.01 9.15 7.11
CA LYS A 347 -10.51 8.69 8.43
C LYS A 347 -11.87 9.27 8.76
N GLN A 348 -12.05 10.55 8.45
CA GLN A 348 -13.26 11.31 8.70
C GLN A 348 -13.76 11.98 7.43
N VAL A 349 -15.05 12.28 7.40
CA VAL A 349 -15.71 13.00 6.31
C VAL A 349 -16.55 14.13 6.84
N GLU A 350 -16.47 15.27 6.18
CA GLU A 350 -17.34 16.41 6.45
C GLU A 350 -18.77 16.07 6.03
N VAL A 351 -19.75 16.39 6.88
CA VAL A 351 -21.17 16.23 6.57
C VAL A 351 -21.77 17.63 6.37
N LEU A 352 -22.14 17.91 5.12
CA LEU A 352 -22.66 19.23 4.73
C LEU A 352 -24.14 19.40 5.08
N SER A 353 -24.91 18.30 5.10
CA SER A 353 -26.32 18.30 5.46
C SER A 353 -26.79 16.90 5.88
N GLY A 354 -27.91 16.82 6.59
CA GLY A 354 -28.57 15.58 7.01
C GLY A 354 -28.46 15.28 8.51
N ILE A 355 -27.53 15.91 9.22
CA ILE A 355 -27.41 15.84 10.69
C ILE A 355 -27.17 17.23 11.27
N LYS A 356 -27.44 17.38 12.57
CA LYS A 356 -27.31 18.64 13.30
C LYS A 356 -26.46 18.46 14.55
N GLU A 357 -25.95 19.56 15.04
CA GLU A 357 -25.29 19.61 16.34
C GLU A 357 -26.25 19.13 17.46
N GLY A 358 -25.77 18.20 18.27
CA GLY A 358 -26.52 17.55 19.35
C GLY A 358 -27.15 16.21 18.98
N ASP A 359 -27.25 15.85 17.70
CA ASP A 359 -27.71 14.53 17.27
C ASP A 359 -26.79 13.41 17.83
N ASP A 360 -27.37 12.27 18.17
CA ASP A 360 -26.63 11.12 18.71
C ASP A 360 -26.25 10.16 17.56
N LEU A 361 -25.15 10.46 16.89
CA LEU A 361 -24.70 9.79 15.67
C LEU A 361 -24.10 8.41 15.99
N VAL A 362 -24.54 7.37 15.28
CA VAL A 362 -23.89 6.07 15.28
C VAL A 362 -22.54 6.15 14.60
N THR A 363 -21.47 5.97 15.35
CA THR A 363 -20.09 6.07 14.85
C THR A 363 -19.46 4.71 14.57
N THR A 364 -19.97 3.62 15.21
CA THR A 364 -19.51 2.25 14.99
C THR A 364 -20.73 1.34 14.89
N GLY A 365 -20.70 0.34 14.02
CA GLY A 365 -21.80 -0.62 13.88
C GLY A 365 -22.96 -0.15 12.99
N ALA A 366 -22.85 0.95 12.28
CA ALA A 366 -23.86 1.48 11.36
C ALA A 366 -24.37 0.44 10.36
N ILE A 367 -23.49 -0.45 9.90
CA ILE A 367 -23.85 -1.54 8.99
C ILE A 367 -24.84 -2.55 9.61
N MET A 368 -24.80 -2.76 10.92
CA MET A 368 -25.71 -3.68 11.62
C MET A 368 -27.11 -3.10 11.66
N ILE A 369 -27.25 -1.80 11.92
CA ILE A 369 -28.53 -1.10 11.90
C ILE A 369 -29.09 -1.10 10.46
N LYS A 370 -28.24 -0.89 9.45
CA LYS A 370 -28.60 -1.02 8.05
C LYS A 370 -29.19 -2.39 7.70
N MET A 371 -28.56 -3.48 8.21
CA MET A 371 -29.04 -4.83 7.96
C MET A 371 -30.39 -5.08 8.64
N ALA A 372 -30.61 -4.59 9.85
CA ALA A 372 -31.87 -4.69 10.57
C ALA A 372 -33.00 -3.96 9.82
N SER A 373 -32.73 -2.75 9.32
CA SER A 373 -33.67 -2.00 8.47
C SER A 373 -34.15 -2.79 7.25
N ASN A 374 -33.23 -3.51 6.61
CA ASN A 374 -33.57 -4.31 5.42
C ASN A 374 -34.30 -5.61 5.77
N ALA A 375 -34.06 -6.20 6.95
CA ALA A 375 -34.75 -7.41 7.41
C ALA A 375 -36.21 -7.13 7.82
N GLY A 376 -36.49 -5.96 8.40
CA GLY A 376 -37.85 -5.52 8.72
C GLY A 376 -38.69 -5.12 7.49
N ALA A 377 -38.06 -4.85 6.35
CA ALA A 377 -38.73 -4.50 5.11
C ALA A 377 -39.22 -5.70 4.26
N VAL A 378 -38.93 -6.94 4.69
CA VAL A 378 -39.46 -8.15 4.03
C VAL A 378 -40.85 -8.42 4.58
N PRO A 379 -41.97 -8.27 3.78
CA PRO A 379 -43.31 -8.62 4.22
C PRO A 379 -43.31 -10.11 4.60
N GLY A 380 -43.77 -10.42 5.81
CA GLY A 380 -43.98 -11.79 6.23
C GLY A 380 -44.91 -12.46 5.22
N HIS A 381 -44.44 -13.48 4.52
CA HIS A 381 -45.33 -14.37 3.77
C HIS A 381 -46.11 -15.21 4.77
N ASP A 382 -47.28 -14.74 5.17
CA ASP A 382 -48.27 -15.57 5.86
C ASP A 382 -48.68 -16.68 4.92
N HIS A 383 -48.09 -17.84 5.06
CA HIS A 383 -48.63 -19.10 4.53
C HIS A 383 -49.69 -19.61 5.49
N ASN A 384 -50.91 -19.09 5.31
CA ASN A 384 -52.08 -19.72 5.93
C ASN A 384 -52.43 -20.96 5.09
N HIS A 385 -52.20 -22.16 5.62
CA HIS A 385 -52.71 -23.45 5.14
C HIS A 385 -53.96 -23.84 5.84
#